data_4083c38519cdbec14d54c3d9eea8cd13
#
_entry.id   4083c38519cdbec14d54c3d9eea8cd13
#
_cell.length_a   1.000
_cell.length_b   1.000
_cell.length_c   1.000
_cell.angle_alpha   90.00
_cell.angle_beta   90.00
_cell.angle_gamma   90.00
#
_symmetry.space_group_name_H-M   'P 1'
#
loop_
_entity.id
_entity.type
_entity.pdbx_description
1 polymer ?
#
loop_
_entity_poly.entity_id
_entity_poly.type
_entity_poly.pdbx_seq_one_letter_code
_entity_poly.pdbx_strand_id
1 'polypeptide(L)'
;ATLRLDLDGEPLELHRPALPRLIVLGAGEHAAALCRLGAAAGFAVTVCDDWALLVTRERFPDAAELVVAAPHEYLENLDSPDARTAVCVLTHDERLDVPALRTALRMPVGFVGAMGARATVARRAMLLRSAGVTDAELSRLHSPLGLDLGGATPEETALSVIAEIVASRNSASARPLRDGHGSVRRRDASSDSCAVRSA
;
A
#
# COMPACT_ATOMS: atom_id res chain seq x y z
N ALA A 1 -6.60 -0.92 -18.62
CA ALA A 1 -7.20 -0.36 -19.85
C ALA A 1 -6.41 -0.84 -21.04
N THR A 2 -7.11 -1.30 -22.09
CA THR A 2 -6.49 -1.72 -23.35
C THR A 2 -6.64 -0.58 -24.35
N LEU A 3 -5.54 -0.13 -24.94
CA LEU A 3 -5.52 0.80 -26.05
C LEU A 3 -5.30 -0.02 -27.32
N ARG A 4 -6.21 0.12 -28.28
CA ARG A 4 -6.06 -0.48 -29.63
C ARG A 4 -5.56 0.60 -30.58
N LEU A 5 -4.45 0.33 -31.22
CA LEU A 5 -3.87 1.15 -32.29
C LEU A 5 -3.85 0.31 -33.56
N ASP A 6 -4.09 0.94 -34.69
CA ASP A 6 -3.88 0.33 -36.01
C ASP A 6 -2.58 0.90 -36.54
N LEU A 7 -1.59 0.02 -36.78
CA LEU A 7 -0.33 0.37 -37.38
C LEU A 7 -0.23 -0.40 -38.69
N ASP A 8 -0.44 0.31 -39.81
CA ASP A 8 -0.33 -0.22 -41.16
C ASP A 8 -1.23 -1.45 -41.45
N GLY A 9 -2.44 -1.47 -40.86
CA GLY A 9 -3.41 -2.54 -41.01
C GLY A 9 -3.24 -3.71 -40.01
N GLU A 10 -2.25 -3.64 -39.09
CA GLU A 10 -2.06 -4.60 -38.03
C GLU A 10 -2.56 -4.03 -36.68
N PRO A 11 -3.50 -4.72 -35.97
CA PRO A 11 -4.00 -4.25 -34.69
C PRO A 11 -2.97 -4.46 -33.58
N LEU A 12 -2.45 -3.35 -33.04
CA LEU A 12 -1.60 -3.36 -31.85
C LEU A 12 -2.46 -3.12 -30.60
N GLU A 13 -2.51 -4.10 -29.71
CA GLU A 13 -3.16 -3.96 -28.39
C GLU A 13 -2.11 -3.63 -27.31
N LEU A 14 -2.18 -2.42 -26.77
CA LEU A 14 -1.36 -2.01 -25.66
C LEU A 14 -2.16 -2.20 -24.36
N HIS A 15 -1.75 -3.14 -23.54
CA HIS A 15 -2.32 -3.37 -22.22
C HIS A 15 -1.60 -2.49 -21.19
N ARG A 16 -2.28 -1.44 -20.69
CA ARG A 16 -1.80 -0.72 -19.52
C ARG A 16 -2.16 -1.53 -18.29
N PRO A 17 -1.20 -2.05 -17.51
CA PRO A 17 -1.50 -2.74 -16.28
C PRO A 17 -2.28 -1.81 -15.32
N ALA A 18 -3.17 -2.39 -14.52
CA ALA A 18 -3.84 -1.64 -13.47
C ALA A 18 -2.79 -1.07 -12.49
N LEU A 19 -3.05 0.13 -11.97
CA LEU A 19 -2.18 0.73 -10.96
C LEU A 19 -2.16 -0.17 -9.71
N PRO A 20 -1.01 -0.25 -9.00
CA PRO A 20 -0.98 -0.87 -7.69
C PRO A 20 -1.95 -0.14 -6.75
N ARG A 21 -2.59 -0.86 -5.84
CA ARG A 21 -3.55 -0.28 -4.91
C ARG A 21 -2.89 0.06 -3.58
N LEU A 22 -3.24 1.23 -3.03
CA LEU A 22 -2.91 1.63 -1.67
C LEU A 22 -4.22 1.86 -0.92
N ILE A 23 -4.50 1.02 0.06
CA ILE A 23 -5.68 1.12 0.91
C ILE A 23 -5.26 1.75 2.22
N VAL A 24 -5.82 2.92 2.51
CA VAL A 24 -5.57 3.71 3.71
C VAL A 24 -6.81 3.61 4.59
N LEU A 25 -6.66 2.97 5.73
CA LEU A 25 -7.71 2.80 6.74
C LEU A 25 -7.53 3.83 7.85
N GLY A 26 -8.49 4.74 7.95
CA GLY A 26 -8.43 5.96 8.74
C GLY A 26 -8.35 7.21 7.87
N ALA A 27 -9.01 8.30 8.28
CA ALA A 27 -9.14 9.54 7.50
C ALA A 27 -8.56 10.78 8.23
N GLY A 28 -7.49 10.60 9.02
CA GLY A 28 -6.77 11.68 9.70
C GLY A 28 -5.78 12.44 8.79
N GLU A 29 -4.98 13.34 9.38
CA GLU A 29 -4.01 14.17 8.65
C GLU A 29 -2.91 13.33 7.98
N HIS A 30 -2.42 12.30 8.65
CA HIS A 30 -1.45 11.37 8.07
C HIS A 30 -2.04 10.61 6.86
N ALA A 31 -3.33 10.28 6.90
CA ALA A 31 -4.01 9.66 5.77
C ALA A 31 -4.11 10.61 4.58
N ALA A 32 -4.35 11.91 4.81
CA ALA A 32 -4.40 12.91 3.75
C ALA A 32 -3.03 13.07 3.07
N ALA A 33 -1.95 13.15 3.86
CA ALA A 33 -0.59 13.20 3.33
C ALA A 33 -0.23 11.91 2.57
N LEU A 34 -0.57 10.74 3.12
CA LEU A 34 -0.31 9.45 2.49
C LEU A 34 -1.10 9.28 1.18
N CYS A 35 -2.33 9.77 1.12
CA CYS A 35 -3.13 9.76 -0.09
C CYS A 35 -2.46 10.56 -1.22
N ARG A 36 -2.05 11.81 -0.96
CA ARG A 36 -1.34 12.67 -1.93
C ARG A 36 -0.06 12.02 -2.44
N LEU A 37 0.81 11.58 -1.53
CA LEU A 37 2.09 10.98 -1.91
C LEU A 37 1.91 9.62 -2.58
N GLY A 38 0.94 8.82 -2.16
CA GLY A 38 0.61 7.55 -2.80
C GLY A 38 0.13 7.73 -4.24
N ALA A 39 -0.76 8.68 -4.48
CA ALA A 39 -1.22 9.03 -5.83
C ALA A 39 -0.06 9.52 -6.71
N ALA A 40 0.79 10.42 -6.19
CA ALA A 40 1.98 10.91 -6.87
C ALA A 40 3.00 9.78 -7.16
N ALA A 41 3.08 8.76 -6.30
CA ALA A 41 3.91 7.57 -6.49
C ALA A 41 3.28 6.53 -7.44
N GLY A 42 2.10 6.81 -8.01
CA GLY A 42 1.46 5.97 -9.01
C GLY A 42 0.57 4.86 -8.44
N PHE A 43 0.09 5.00 -7.20
CA PHE A 43 -0.92 4.11 -6.64
C PHE A 43 -2.34 4.61 -6.95
N ALA A 44 -3.27 3.67 -7.14
CA ALA A 44 -4.69 3.95 -6.98
C ALA A 44 -5.00 3.91 -5.47
N VAL A 45 -5.27 5.08 -4.88
CA VAL A 45 -5.45 5.21 -3.43
C VAL A 45 -6.93 5.15 -3.08
N THR A 46 -7.30 4.23 -2.20
CA THR A 46 -8.61 4.20 -1.53
C THR A 46 -8.44 4.66 -0.09
N VAL A 47 -9.28 5.57 0.36
CA VAL A 47 -9.36 5.99 1.77
C VAL A 47 -10.67 5.49 2.35
N CYS A 48 -10.60 4.74 3.46
CA CYS A 48 -11.73 4.16 4.14
C CYS A 48 -11.74 4.52 5.63
N ASP A 49 -12.88 5.02 6.11
CA ASP A 49 -13.12 5.32 7.51
C ASP A 49 -14.63 5.22 7.79
N ASP A 50 -15.03 4.91 9.01
CA ASP A 50 -16.45 4.83 9.40
C ASP A 50 -17.09 6.22 9.64
N TRP A 51 -16.27 7.29 9.72
CA TRP A 51 -16.73 8.65 9.93
C TRP A 51 -16.91 9.42 8.62
N ALA A 52 -18.15 9.47 8.13
CA ALA A 52 -18.50 10.14 6.87
C ALA A 52 -18.02 11.60 6.78
N LEU A 53 -17.98 12.32 7.91
CA LEU A 53 -17.49 13.71 7.96
C LEU A 53 -16.00 13.85 7.64
N LEU A 54 -15.22 12.78 7.81
CA LEU A 54 -13.80 12.78 7.53
C LEU A 54 -13.48 12.31 6.11
N VAL A 55 -14.33 11.48 5.50
CA VAL A 55 -14.13 10.86 4.19
C VAL A 55 -14.74 11.74 3.10
N THR A 56 -14.08 12.85 2.78
CA THR A 56 -14.60 13.82 1.80
C THR A 56 -13.62 14.07 0.66
N ARG A 57 -14.16 14.41 -0.52
CA ARG A 57 -13.32 14.74 -1.69
C ARG A 57 -12.45 15.98 -1.46
N GLU A 58 -12.91 16.90 -0.62
CA GLU A 58 -12.16 18.10 -0.25
C GLU A 58 -10.87 17.75 0.52
N ARG A 59 -10.97 16.80 1.45
CA ARG A 59 -9.81 16.35 2.24
C ARG A 59 -8.89 15.41 1.47
N PHE A 60 -9.45 14.64 0.54
CA PHE A 60 -8.74 13.63 -0.25
C PHE A 60 -8.97 13.84 -1.76
N PRO A 61 -8.51 14.95 -2.34
CA PRO A 61 -8.72 15.25 -3.76
C PRO A 61 -8.08 14.21 -4.70
N ASP A 62 -6.96 13.61 -4.28
CA ASP A 62 -6.17 12.68 -5.08
C ASP A 62 -6.58 11.21 -4.89
N ALA A 63 -7.57 10.92 -4.03
CA ALA A 63 -8.05 9.56 -3.85
C ALA A 63 -8.75 9.04 -5.11
N ALA A 64 -8.42 7.83 -5.53
CA ALA A 64 -9.17 7.13 -6.59
C ALA A 64 -10.56 6.74 -6.08
N GLU A 65 -10.67 6.37 -4.80
CA GLU A 65 -11.92 5.95 -4.17
C GLU A 65 -12.00 6.45 -2.72
N LEU A 66 -13.21 6.81 -2.30
CA LEU A 66 -13.55 7.17 -0.92
C LEU A 66 -14.64 6.26 -0.42
N VAL A 67 -14.43 5.62 0.72
CA VAL A 67 -15.34 4.62 1.29
C VAL A 67 -15.71 4.99 2.72
N VAL A 68 -17.02 5.07 2.99
CA VAL A 68 -17.54 5.24 4.35
C VAL A 68 -18.04 3.87 4.81
N ALA A 69 -17.19 3.16 5.56
CA ALA A 69 -17.50 1.83 6.11
C ALA A 69 -16.55 1.50 7.25
N ALA A 70 -16.91 0.51 8.06
CA ALA A 70 -15.96 -0.07 9.01
C ALA A 70 -14.78 -0.70 8.23
N PRO A 71 -13.51 -0.40 8.59
CA PRO A 71 -12.32 -0.84 7.85
C PRO A 71 -12.26 -2.33 7.55
N HIS A 72 -12.63 -3.18 8.50
CA HIS A 72 -12.62 -4.64 8.31
C HIS A 72 -13.70 -5.12 7.34
N GLU A 73 -14.91 -4.53 7.39
CA GLU A 73 -16.01 -4.86 6.47
C GLU A 73 -15.65 -4.49 5.02
N TYR A 74 -15.00 -3.34 4.82
CA TYR A 74 -14.50 -2.95 3.52
C TYR A 74 -13.47 -3.97 2.99
N LEU A 75 -12.51 -4.39 3.83
CA LEU A 75 -11.50 -5.37 3.43
C LEU A 75 -12.10 -6.74 3.12
N GLU A 76 -13.09 -7.20 3.87
CA GLU A 76 -13.79 -8.49 3.64
C GLU A 76 -14.53 -8.52 2.30
N ASN A 77 -14.98 -7.36 1.83
CA ASN A 77 -15.67 -7.20 0.56
C ASN A 77 -14.76 -6.68 -0.57
N LEU A 78 -13.45 -6.59 -0.34
CA LEU A 78 -12.51 -6.06 -1.32
C LEU A 78 -12.39 -7.01 -2.51
N ASP A 79 -12.69 -6.50 -3.70
CA ASP A 79 -12.60 -7.28 -4.92
C ASP A 79 -11.14 -7.52 -5.34
N SER A 80 -10.82 -8.79 -5.58
CA SER A 80 -9.56 -9.27 -6.19
C SER A 80 -8.29 -8.61 -5.61
N PRO A 81 -8.01 -8.69 -4.28
CA PRO A 81 -6.73 -8.24 -3.73
C PRO A 81 -5.57 -9.06 -4.29
N ASP A 82 -4.44 -8.40 -4.58
CA ASP A 82 -3.26 -9.05 -5.13
C ASP A 82 -1.97 -8.57 -4.43
N ALA A 83 -0.83 -9.17 -4.79
CA ALA A 83 0.48 -8.83 -4.22
C ALA A 83 0.94 -7.39 -4.51
N ARG A 84 0.24 -6.62 -5.36
CA ARG A 84 0.51 -5.20 -5.61
C ARG A 84 -0.34 -4.29 -4.75
N THR A 85 -1.20 -4.87 -3.90
CA THR A 85 -2.04 -4.14 -2.95
C THR A 85 -1.27 -3.95 -1.64
N ALA A 86 -1.22 -2.71 -1.16
CA ALA A 86 -0.73 -2.33 0.17
C ALA A 86 -1.89 -1.87 1.04
N VAL A 87 -1.93 -2.32 2.29
CA VAL A 87 -2.92 -1.92 3.30
C VAL A 87 -2.20 -1.21 4.44
N CYS A 88 -2.60 0.03 4.74
CA CYS A 88 -2.05 0.86 5.81
C CYS A 88 -3.15 1.23 6.80
N VAL A 89 -3.02 0.77 8.04
CA VAL A 89 -3.94 1.10 9.15
C VAL A 89 -3.39 2.30 9.90
N LEU A 90 -4.10 3.43 9.81
CA LEU A 90 -3.74 4.72 10.38
C LEU A 90 -4.74 5.21 11.44
N THR A 91 -5.70 4.38 11.81
CA THR A 91 -6.59 4.67 12.94
C THR A 91 -5.82 4.50 14.24
N HIS A 92 -6.34 5.01 15.35
CA HIS A 92 -5.77 4.87 16.69
C HIS A 92 -6.75 4.15 17.63
N ASP A 93 -7.77 3.50 17.07
CA ASP A 93 -8.79 2.77 17.82
C ASP A 93 -8.57 1.26 17.66
N GLU A 94 -8.18 0.59 18.75
CA GLU A 94 -7.93 -0.85 18.78
C GLU A 94 -9.16 -1.68 18.34
N ARG A 95 -10.38 -1.12 18.51
CA ARG A 95 -11.63 -1.79 18.08
C ARG A 95 -11.77 -1.86 16.58
N LEU A 96 -11.16 -0.91 15.87
CA LEU A 96 -11.11 -0.86 14.40
C LEU A 96 -9.82 -1.52 13.87
N ASP A 97 -8.67 -1.23 14.52
CA ASP A 97 -7.35 -1.71 14.12
C ASP A 97 -7.25 -3.24 14.13
N VAL A 98 -7.70 -3.88 15.22
CA VAL A 98 -7.51 -5.33 15.41
C VAL A 98 -8.29 -6.15 14.38
N PRO A 99 -9.61 -5.91 14.16
CA PRO A 99 -10.34 -6.60 13.10
C PRO A 99 -9.76 -6.34 11.69
N ALA A 100 -9.43 -5.08 11.37
CA ALA A 100 -8.89 -4.70 10.07
C ALA A 100 -7.54 -5.38 9.79
N LEU A 101 -6.61 -5.36 10.75
CA LEU A 101 -5.30 -6.02 10.63
C LEU A 101 -5.43 -7.53 10.53
N ARG A 102 -6.33 -8.15 11.32
CA ARG A 102 -6.59 -9.60 11.23
C ARG A 102 -7.05 -9.98 9.82
N THR A 103 -7.96 -9.22 9.23
CA THR A 103 -8.45 -9.46 7.87
C THR A 103 -7.31 -9.23 6.86
N ALA A 104 -6.62 -8.08 6.91
CA ALA A 104 -5.54 -7.75 5.98
C ALA A 104 -4.40 -8.78 5.98
N LEU A 105 -3.99 -9.29 7.17
CA LEU A 105 -2.90 -10.25 7.29
C LEU A 105 -3.22 -11.63 6.68
N ARG A 106 -4.50 -11.95 6.48
CA ARG A 106 -4.98 -13.18 5.82
C ARG A 106 -5.21 -13.04 4.33
N MET A 107 -5.20 -11.79 3.84
CA MET A 107 -5.38 -11.51 2.42
C MET A 107 -4.08 -11.72 1.62
N PRO A 108 -4.16 -11.99 0.31
CA PRO A 108 -3.02 -12.14 -0.59
C PRO A 108 -2.41 -10.78 -1.00
N VAL A 109 -2.39 -9.81 -0.07
CA VAL A 109 -1.81 -8.48 -0.29
C VAL A 109 -0.30 -8.51 -0.06
N GLY A 110 0.43 -7.64 -0.77
CA GLY A 110 1.89 -7.62 -0.72
C GLY A 110 2.47 -6.85 0.48
N PHE A 111 1.66 -6.01 1.12
CA PHE A 111 2.11 -5.18 2.25
C PHE A 111 0.97 -4.91 3.22
N VAL A 112 1.23 -5.08 4.52
CA VAL A 112 0.32 -4.69 5.60
C VAL A 112 1.11 -3.90 6.63
N GLY A 113 0.71 -2.65 6.87
CA GLY A 113 1.36 -1.79 7.83
C GLY A 113 0.40 -1.15 8.81
N ALA A 114 0.88 -0.87 10.02
CA ALA A 114 0.10 -0.19 11.04
C ALA A 114 0.89 0.93 11.69
N MET A 115 0.31 2.14 11.68
CA MET A 115 0.86 3.29 12.37
C MET A 115 0.78 3.11 13.89
N GLY A 116 1.72 3.69 14.60
CA GLY A 116 1.74 3.73 16.05
C GLY A 116 3.15 3.85 16.61
N ALA A 117 3.22 4.23 17.89
CA ALA A 117 4.49 4.32 18.58
C ALA A 117 5.08 2.92 18.88
N ARG A 118 6.41 2.84 19.01
CA ARG A 118 7.09 1.58 19.41
C ARG A 118 6.51 0.96 20.68
N ALA A 119 6.05 1.78 21.62
CA ALA A 119 5.42 1.30 22.85
C ALA A 119 4.09 0.54 22.63
N THR A 120 3.38 0.83 21.54
CA THR A 120 2.09 0.17 21.24
C THR A 120 2.24 -1.14 20.46
N VAL A 121 3.42 -1.42 19.90
CA VAL A 121 3.67 -2.60 19.05
C VAL A 121 3.42 -3.91 19.81
N ALA A 122 3.98 -4.03 21.03
CA ALA A 122 3.83 -5.24 21.84
C ALA A 122 2.35 -5.48 22.21
N ARG A 123 1.64 -4.43 22.60
CA ARG A 123 0.21 -4.49 22.92
C ARG A 123 -0.61 -4.91 21.70
N ARG A 124 -0.36 -4.31 20.54
CA ARG A 124 -1.02 -4.66 19.28
C ARG A 124 -0.79 -6.14 18.93
N ALA A 125 0.45 -6.62 19.02
CA ALA A 125 0.77 -8.02 18.74
C ALA A 125 0.05 -8.97 19.70
N MET A 126 -0.06 -8.63 20.99
CA MET A 126 -0.82 -9.41 21.97
C MET A 126 -2.32 -9.46 21.60
N LEU A 127 -2.92 -8.33 21.26
CA LEU A 127 -4.34 -8.26 20.87
C LEU A 127 -4.62 -9.06 19.60
N LEU A 128 -3.74 -8.98 18.61
CA LEU A 128 -3.85 -9.75 17.37
C LEU A 128 -3.74 -11.25 17.62
N ARG A 129 -2.81 -11.70 18.49
CA ARG A 129 -2.74 -13.11 18.90
C ARG A 129 -4.01 -13.57 19.60
N SER A 130 -4.55 -12.75 20.52
CA SER A 130 -5.83 -13.02 21.18
C SER A 130 -7.00 -13.09 20.21
N ALA A 131 -6.92 -12.37 19.07
CA ALA A 131 -7.88 -12.42 17.97
C ALA A 131 -7.63 -13.60 16.98
N GLY A 132 -6.68 -14.51 17.31
CA GLY A 132 -6.39 -15.71 16.52
C GLY A 132 -5.46 -15.48 15.33
N VAL A 133 -4.66 -14.40 15.33
CA VAL A 133 -3.60 -14.17 14.33
C VAL A 133 -2.36 -14.98 14.74
N THR A 134 -1.85 -15.78 13.82
CA THR A 134 -0.66 -16.61 14.02
C THR A 134 0.63 -15.79 13.97
N ASP A 135 1.73 -16.33 14.50
CA ASP A 135 3.04 -15.65 14.41
C ASP A 135 3.54 -15.53 12.97
N ALA A 136 3.19 -16.47 12.08
CA ALA A 136 3.47 -16.38 10.65
C ALA A 136 2.72 -15.22 9.99
N GLU A 137 1.43 -15.03 10.31
CA GLU A 137 0.67 -13.87 9.85
C GLU A 137 1.24 -12.57 10.42
N LEU A 138 1.57 -12.54 11.72
CA LEU A 138 2.17 -11.37 12.38
C LEU A 138 3.52 -10.95 11.78
N SER A 139 4.31 -11.90 11.28
CA SER A 139 5.60 -11.58 10.65
C SER A 139 5.47 -10.74 9.36
N ARG A 140 4.26 -10.68 8.78
CA ARG A 140 3.93 -9.84 7.63
C ARG A 140 3.59 -8.40 8.00
N LEU A 141 3.41 -8.11 9.31
CA LEU A 141 2.99 -6.80 9.78
C LEU A 141 4.18 -5.87 9.94
N HIS A 142 4.17 -4.76 9.21
CA HIS A 142 5.08 -3.64 9.40
C HIS A 142 4.52 -2.70 10.47
N SER A 143 5.10 -2.76 11.68
CA SER A 143 4.65 -1.96 12.82
C SER A 143 5.81 -1.71 13.80
N PRO A 144 6.20 -0.47 14.04
CA PRO A 144 5.68 0.78 13.46
C PRO A 144 5.86 0.85 11.95
N LEU A 145 4.89 1.47 11.28
CA LEU A 145 4.89 1.65 9.84
C LEU A 145 5.83 2.79 9.42
N GLY A 146 6.64 2.56 8.38
CA GLY A 146 7.54 3.54 7.77
C GLY A 146 9.01 3.31 8.06
N LEU A 147 9.88 3.82 7.20
CA LEU A 147 11.33 3.84 7.40
C LEU A 147 11.72 4.89 8.44
N ASP A 148 12.79 4.67 9.17
CA ASP A 148 13.34 5.62 10.13
C ASP A 148 14.04 6.79 9.40
N LEU A 149 13.27 7.82 9.06
CA LEU A 149 13.75 9.05 8.43
C LEU A 149 13.91 10.21 9.43
N GLY A 150 13.53 10.01 10.70
CA GLY A 150 13.55 11.04 11.73
C GLY A 150 12.50 12.15 11.52
N GLY A 151 11.54 11.95 10.61
CA GLY A 151 10.49 12.91 10.31
C GLY A 151 9.44 13.01 11.41
N ALA A 152 8.81 14.20 11.53
CA ALA A 152 7.79 14.48 12.53
C ALA A 152 6.46 14.99 11.92
N THR A 153 6.47 15.46 10.67
CA THR A 153 5.26 15.96 10.00
C THR A 153 4.46 14.83 9.36
N PRO A 154 3.16 15.02 9.10
CA PRO A 154 2.37 14.06 8.34
C PRO A 154 2.96 13.73 6.97
N GLU A 155 3.54 14.73 6.28
CA GLU A 155 4.17 14.58 4.97
C GLU A 155 5.45 13.74 5.05
N GLU A 156 6.31 13.98 6.03
CA GLU A 156 7.54 13.20 6.25
C GLU A 156 7.22 11.76 6.65
N THR A 157 6.19 11.57 7.48
CA THR A 157 5.67 10.24 7.82
C THR A 157 5.14 9.52 6.57
N ALA A 158 4.34 10.20 5.75
CA ALA A 158 3.82 9.63 4.52
C ALA A 158 4.95 9.27 3.53
N LEU A 159 5.99 10.10 3.42
CA LEU A 159 7.18 9.81 2.63
C LEU A 159 7.88 8.53 3.11
N SER A 160 8.07 8.40 4.43
CA SER A 160 8.65 7.22 5.09
C SER A 160 7.83 5.95 4.77
N VAL A 161 6.51 6.03 4.85
CA VAL A 161 5.59 4.92 4.54
C VAL A 161 5.66 4.52 3.07
N ILE A 162 5.57 5.47 2.14
CA ILE A 162 5.66 5.18 0.71
C ILE A 162 7.03 4.58 0.36
N ALA A 163 8.11 5.09 0.94
CA ALA A 163 9.45 4.53 0.74
C ALA A 163 9.54 3.07 1.20
N GLU A 164 8.97 2.73 2.35
CA GLU A 164 8.93 1.35 2.85
C GLU A 164 8.11 0.44 1.93
N ILE A 165 6.92 0.85 1.50
CA ILE A 165 6.07 0.08 0.57
C ILE A 165 6.81 -0.17 -0.74
N VAL A 166 7.46 0.84 -1.31
CA VAL A 166 8.22 0.72 -2.56
C VAL A 166 9.43 -0.20 -2.37
N ALA A 167 10.15 -0.08 -1.26
CA ALA A 167 11.29 -0.95 -0.95
C ALA A 167 10.85 -2.41 -0.78
N SER A 168 9.78 -2.66 -0.03
CA SER A 168 9.20 -3.99 0.17
C SER A 168 8.79 -4.63 -1.15
N ARG A 169 8.02 -3.91 -1.97
CA ARG A 169 7.55 -4.38 -3.29
C ARG A 169 8.69 -4.76 -4.23
N ASN A 170 9.81 -4.04 -4.16
CA ASN A 170 10.97 -4.29 -5.01
C ASN A 170 12.04 -5.17 -4.35
N SER A 171 11.78 -5.73 -3.16
CA SER A 171 12.76 -6.47 -2.35
C SER A 171 14.08 -5.69 -2.20
N ALA A 172 13.97 -4.37 -2.00
CA ALA A 172 15.09 -3.46 -1.87
C ALA A 172 15.49 -3.26 -0.39
N SER A 173 16.75 -2.91 -0.16
CA SER A 173 17.29 -2.75 1.19
C SER A 173 16.90 -1.45 1.89
N ALA A 174 16.31 -0.49 1.17
CA ALA A 174 16.02 0.88 1.62
C ALA A 174 17.26 1.68 2.10
N ARG A 175 18.48 1.20 1.81
CA ARG A 175 19.72 1.91 2.13
C ARG A 175 20.03 3.00 1.10
N PRO A 176 20.87 4.00 1.44
CA PRO A 176 21.39 4.94 0.45
C PRO A 176 22.05 4.22 -0.72
N LEU A 177 21.78 4.63 -1.94
CA LEU A 177 22.33 3.99 -3.15
C LEU A 177 23.85 3.99 -3.20
N ARG A 178 24.50 5.02 -2.60
CA ARG A 178 25.97 5.10 -2.50
C ARG A 178 26.59 3.95 -1.69
N ASP A 179 25.81 3.34 -0.78
CA ASP A 179 26.29 2.26 0.10
C ASP A 179 26.02 0.87 -0.51
N GLY A 180 25.43 0.85 -1.71
CA GLY A 180 25.10 -0.36 -2.45
C GLY A 180 26.11 -0.73 -3.52
N HIS A 181 26.11 -2.00 -3.93
CA HIS A 181 26.92 -2.51 -5.03
C HIS A 181 26.01 -3.06 -6.13
N GLY A 182 26.41 -2.89 -7.40
CA GLY A 182 25.69 -3.42 -8.56
C GLY A 182 24.78 -2.39 -9.24
N SER A 183 23.88 -2.88 -10.12
CA SER A 183 22.98 -2.02 -10.91
C SER A 183 21.96 -1.30 -10.03
N VAL A 184 21.82 0.02 -10.22
CA VAL A 184 20.81 0.84 -9.53
C VAL A 184 19.39 0.49 -9.97
N ARG A 185 19.21 0.07 -11.23
CA ARG A 185 17.91 -0.38 -11.75
C ARG A 185 17.91 -1.90 -11.84
N ARG A 186 17.03 -2.54 -11.07
CA ARG A 186 16.70 -3.95 -11.30
C ARG A 186 15.80 -3.99 -12.54
N ARG A 187 16.27 -4.65 -13.62
CA ARG A 187 15.42 -4.94 -14.78
C ARG A 187 14.40 -5.99 -14.33
N ASP A 188 13.11 -5.72 -14.54
CA ASP A 188 12.09 -6.75 -14.40
C ASP A 188 12.43 -7.87 -15.38
N ALA A 189 12.49 -9.10 -14.88
CA ALA A 189 12.79 -10.28 -15.69
C ALA A 189 11.74 -10.57 -16.78
N SER A 190 10.68 -9.75 -16.86
CA SER A 190 9.57 -9.88 -17.82
C SER A 190 9.71 -9.07 -19.10
N SER A 191 10.79 -8.27 -19.28
CA SER A 191 10.97 -7.42 -20.46
C SER A 191 11.81 -8.01 -21.60
N ASP A 192 12.33 -9.24 -21.46
CA ASP A 192 13.23 -9.84 -22.45
C ASP A 192 12.52 -10.70 -23.53
N SER A 193 11.18 -10.63 -23.68
CA SER A 193 10.47 -11.40 -24.70
C SER A 193 10.11 -10.62 -25.98
N CYS A 194 10.71 -9.45 -26.22
CA CYS A 194 10.61 -8.80 -27.51
C CYS A 194 11.90 -9.03 -28.34
N ALA A 195 12.17 -10.31 -28.62
CA ALA A 195 13.12 -10.67 -29.66
C ALA A 195 12.43 -10.48 -31.02
N VAL A 196 12.76 -9.39 -31.70
CA VAL A 196 12.47 -9.23 -33.12
C VAL A 196 13.14 -10.38 -33.87
N ARG A 197 12.35 -11.35 -34.35
CA ARG A 197 12.81 -12.33 -35.33
C ARG A 197 12.86 -11.61 -36.67
N SER A 198 14.07 -11.18 -37.08
CA SER A 198 14.34 -10.85 -38.45
C SER A 198 14.40 -12.13 -39.28
N ALA A 199 13.55 -12.23 -40.26
CA ALA A 199 13.68 -13.19 -41.35
C ALA A 199 14.50 -12.57 -42.47
#